data_ef7c8e0bb1c948616f0a9b84eb84b54f
#
_entry.id   ef7c8e0bb1c948616f0a9b84eb84b54f
#
_cell.length_a   1.000
_cell.length_b   1.000
_cell.length_c   1.000
_cell.angle_alpha   90.00
_cell.angle_beta   90.00
_cell.angle_gamma   90.00
#
_symmetry.space_group_name_H-M   'P 1'
#
loop_
_entity.id
_entity.type
_entity.pdbx_description
1 polymer ?
#
loop_
_entity_poly.entity_id
_entity_poly.type
_entity_poly.pdbx_seq_one_letter_code
_entity_poly.pdbx_strand_id
1 'polypeptide(L)'
;VHEVARICHRHGAPVFFDFAAVAPYTAIDMNRDAGSHFDAIFFSPHKFLGGPGASGLLVIREELYRKDLPPTAAGGGTVIYVGFDSQDYSVDIETRELAGTPPILQTIRAALAMEVKARLGPETIDRLERRHLARFLGGLSGIDNLELIGRYDGADLTPIVSFNIRHKDRILHPKFVTRLLNDLFGIQSRAGCSCAGPYGHVLLGIDEATSRRLRELILKGRQGIKPGWVRIN
;
A
#
# COMPACT_ATOMS: atom_id res chain seq x y z
N VAL A 1 6.16 4.41 12.56
CA VAL A 1 6.46 2.97 12.43
C VAL A 1 7.43 2.47 13.50
N HIS A 2 8.60 3.12 13.74
CA HIS A 2 9.58 2.68 14.73
C HIS A 2 9.05 2.66 16.17
N GLU A 3 8.18 3.60 16.56
CA GLU A 3 7.55 3.56 17.89
C GLU A 3 6.59 2.36 18.02
N VAL A 4 5.86 2.04 16.98
CA VAL A 4 5.02 0.82 16.95
C VAL A 4 5.87 -0.42 17.09
N ALA A 5 6.99 -0.51 16.36
CA ALA A 5 7.94 -1.62 16.48
C ALA A 5 8.43 -1.77 17.92
N ARG A 6 8.84 -0.67 18.55
CA ARG A 6 9.31 -0.66 19.93
C ARG A 6 8.24 -1.14 20.93
N ILE A 7 6.98 -0.76 20.70
CA ILE A 7 5.87 -1.24 21.52
C ILE A 7 5.67 -2.75 21.35
N CYS A 8 5.62 -3.24 20.10
CA CYS A 8 5.47 -4.67 19.81
C CYS A 8 6.60 -5.49 20.45
N HIS A 9 7.85 -5.09 20.27
CA HIS A 9 9.01 -5.82 20.81
C HIS A 9 9.02 -5.85 22.35
N ARG A 10 8.57 -4.80 23.04
CA ARG A 10 8.40 -4.84 24.51
C ARG A 10 7.41 -5.91 24.97
N HIS A 11 6.50 -6.33 24.09
CA HIS A 11 5.54 -7.40 24.35
C HIS A 11 5.92 -8.73 23.69
N GLY A 12 7.17 -8.87 23.20
CA GLY A 12 7.65 -10.09 22.55
C GLY A 12 6.99 -10.41 21.22
N ALA A 13 6.37 -9.43 20.58
CA ALA A 13 5.67 -9.60 19.31
C ALA A 13 6.53 -9.10 18.13
N PRO A 14 6.75 -9.91 17.09
CA PRO A 14 7.35 -9.43 15.84
C PRO A 14 6.41 -8.45 15.13
N VAL A 15 6.98 -7.54 14.34
CA VAL A 15 6.22 -6.52 13.64
C VAL A 15 6.52 -6.50 12.15
N PHE A 16 5.46 -6.57 11.36
CA PHE A 16 5.53 -6.58 9.90
C PHE A 16 4.83 -5.34 9.37
N PHE A 17 5.52 -4.57 8.52
CA PHE A 17 4.97 -3.35 7.96
C PHE A 17 4.67 -3.47 6.46
N ASP A 18 3.45 -3.10 6.08
CA ASP A 18 3.06 -2.87 4.70
C ASP A 18 3.47 -1.46 4.26
N PHE A 19 4.52 -1.38 3.46
CA PHE A 19 5.00 -0.15 2.87
C PHE A 19 4.46 0.10 1.45
N ALA A 20 3.48 -0.66 1.00
CA ALA A 20 3.00 -0.58 -0.38
C ALA A 20 2.53 0.82 -0.82
N ALA A 21 2.04 1.65 0.10
CA ALA A 21 1.61 3.01 -0.22
C ALA A 21 2.76 4.03 -0.18
N VAL A 22 3.73 3.86 0.73
CA VAL A 22 4.72 4.90 1.04
C VAL A 22 6.13 4.58 0.55
N ALA A 23 6.43 3.32 0.24
CA ALA A 23 7.75 2.92 -0.22
C ALA A 23 8.30 3.73 -1.41
N PRO A 24 7.49 4.19 -2.38
CA PRO A 24 8.01 5.05 -3.46
C PRO A 24 8.56 6.39 -2.98
N TYR A 25 8.10 6.91 -1.84
CA TYR A 25 8.29 8.30 -1.43
C TYR A 25 9.27 8.47 -0.27
N THR A 26 9.39 7.47 0.60
CA THR A 26 10.15 7.61 1.86
C THR A 26 11.36 6.68 1.92
N ALA A 27 12.38 7.06 2.67
CA ALA A 27 13.43 6.15 3.08
C ALA A 27 12.87 5.10 4.05
N ILE A 28 13.32 3.87 3.91
CA ILE A 28 12.96 2.76 4.80
C ILE A 28 14.24 2.24 5.43
N ASP A 29 14.35 2.34 6.74
CA ASP A 29 15.44 1.79 7.52
C ASP A 29 14.90 0.70 8.43
N MET A 30 15.16 -0.56 8.07
CA MET A 30 14.73 -1.72 8.84
C MET A 30 15.51 -1.92 10.13
N ASN A 31 16.75 -1.44 10.19
CA ASN A 31 17.71 -1.73 11.24
C ASN A 31 18.13 -0.50 12.05
N ARG A 32 17.24 0.48 12.18
CA ARG A 32 17.51 1.76 12.82
C ARG A 32 18.16 1.65 14.20
N ASP A 33 17.62 0.79 15.06
CA ASP A 33 18.18 0.43 16.36
C ASP A 33 17.64 -0.94 16.82
N ALA A 34 18.29 -1.52 17.82
CA ALA A 34 17.96 -2.87 18.32
C ALA A 34 16.53 -2.98 18.88
N GLY A 35 15.93 -1.90 19.35
CA GLY A 35 14.58 -1.91 19.95
C GLY A 35 13.46 -1.55 18.97
N SER A 36 13.81 -0.98 17.81
CA SER A 36 12.81 -0.47 16.85
C SER A 36 13.04 -0.94 15.42
N HIS A 37 13.80 -2.02 15.24
CA HIS A 37 13.95 -2.67 13.94
C HIS A 37 12.61 -3.18 13.42
N PHE A 38 12.53 -3.48 12.12
CA PHE A 38 11.37 -4.15 11.53
C PHE A 38 11.70 -5.61 11.30
N ASP A 39 10.80 -6.48 11.69
CA ASP A 39 10.97 -7.93 11.52
C ASP A 39 10.68 -8.36 10.08
N ALA A 40 9.73 -7.69 9.44
CA ALA A 40 9.51 -7.81 8.01
C ALA A 40 8.91 -6.52 7.44
N ILE A 41 9.18 -6.29 6.16
CA ILE A 41 8.50 -5.30 5.34
C ILE A 41 8.08 -5.94 4.02
N PHE A 42 6.98 -5.45 3.47
CA PHE A 42 6.56 -5.82 2.12
C PHE A 42 6.01 -4.62 1.38
N PHE A 43 6.28 -4.58 0.10
CA PHE A 43 5.85 -3.48 -0.76
C PHE A 43 5.79 -3.87 -2.23
N SER A 44 5.24 -2.98 -3.02
CA SER A 44 4.94 -3.23 -4.44
C SER A 44 5.73 -2.27 -5.33
N PRO A 45 6.88 -2.69 -5.88
CA PRO A 45 7.70 -1.85 -6.76
C PRO A 45 6.96 -1.33 -7.99
N HIS A 46 5.85 -1.94 -8.40
CA HIS A 46 5.03 -1.42 -9.50
C HIS A 46 4.43 -0.02 -9.22
N LYS A 47 4.46 0.45 -7.97
CA LYS A 47 4.05 1.81 -7.59
C LYS A 47 5.19 2.83 -7.68
N PHE A 48 6.41 2.39 -7.89
CA PHE A 48 7.55 3.27 -8.10
C PHE A 48 7.57 3.82 -9.53
N LEU A 49 8.25 4.94 -9.73
CA LEU A 49 8.50 5.47 -11.07
C LEU A 49 9.25 4.42 -11.91
N GLY A 50 8.71 4.09 -13.09
CA GLY A 50 9.24 3.04 -13.95
C GLY A 50 8.92 1.60 -13.51
N GLY A 51 8.20 1.42 -12.41
CA GLY A 51 7.90 0.13 -11.79
C GLY A 51 6.72 -0.69 -12.32
N PRO A 52 5.75 -0.18 -13.13
CA PRO A 52 4.64 -0.99 -13.59
C PRO A 52 5.09 -2.32 -14.21
N GLY A 53 4.49 -3.43 -13.73
CA GLY A 53 4.86 -4.79 -14.14
C GLY A 53 6.02 -5.40 -13.33
N ALA A 54 6.54 -4.72 -12.30
CA ALA A 54 7.56 -5.27 -11.41
C ALA A 54 6.96 -6.28 -10.41
N SER A 55 7.80 -7.21 -9.94
CA SER A 55 7.46 -8.14 -8.86
C SER A 55 7.25 -7.42 -7.53
N GLY A 56 6.38 -7.97 -6.68
CA GLY A 56 6.31 -7.60 -5.26
C GLY A 56 7.57 -8.04 -4.50
N LEU A 57 7.84 -7.38 -3.38
CA LEU A 57 8.98 -7.70 -2.52
C LEU A 57 8.54 -7.92 -1.08
N LEU A 58 9.10 -8.96 -0.47
CA LEU A 58 9.10 -9.23 0.97
C LEU A 58 10.56 -9.26 1.44
N VAL A 59 10.87 -8.49 2.46
CA VAL A 59 12.13 -8.57 3.19
C VAL A 59 11.79 -8.98 4.61
N ILE A 60 12.35 -10.08 5.08
CA ILE A 60 12.07 -10.68 6.40
C ILE A 60 13.37 -11.08 7.08
N ARG A 61 13.41 -10.98 8.39
CA ARG A 61 14.53 -11.48 9.19
C ARG A 61 14.59 -12.99 9.11
N GLU A 62 15.78 -13.53 8.87
CA GLU A 62 15.99 -14.96 8.64
C GLU A 62 15.51 -15.82 9.82
N GLU A 63 15.70 -15.36 11.05
CA GLU A 63 15.29 -16.08 12.26
C GLU A 63 13.77 -16.30 12.39
N LEU A 64 12.97 -15.58 11.64
CA LEU A 64 11.51 -15.75 11.61
C LEU A 64 11.06 -16.77 10.57
N TYR A 65 11.95 -17.17 9.68
CA TYR A 65 11.63 -18.15 8.66
C TYR A 65 11.65 -19.58 9.21
N ARG A 66 10.56 -20.31 8.99
CA ARG A 66 10.37 -21.68 9.51
C ARG A 66 10.95 -22.70 8.52
N LYS A 67 12.26 -22.99 8.64
CA LYS A 67 12.96 -24.00 7.81
C LYS A 67 12.46 -25.43 8.03
N ASP A 68 11.80 -25.68 9.16
CA ASP A 68 11.19 -26.96 9.55
C ASP A 68 9.85 -27.23 8.85
N LEU A 69 9.25 -26.23 8.19
CA LEU A 69 8.03 -26.37 7.40
C LEU A 69 8.35 -26.47 5.90
N PRO A 70 7.48 -27.08 5.10
CA PRO A 70 7.57 -26.96 3.64
C PRO A 70 7.51 -25.49 3.20
N PRO A 71 8.05 -25.15 2.01
CA PRO A 71 7.85 -23.81 1.43
C PRO A 71 6.36 -23.52 1.20
N THR A 72 6.01 -22.25 1.16
CA THR A 72 4.62 -21.79 0.93
C THR A 72 4.02 -22.36 -0.36
N ALA A 73 4.85 -22.51 -1.40
CA ALA A 73 4.50 -23.19 -2.64
C ALA A 73 5.68 -24.07 -3.08
N ALA A 74 5.47 -25.37 -3.10
CA ALA A 74 6.45 -26.31 -3.63
C ALA A 74 6.37 -26.40 -5.16
N GLY A 75 7.51 -26.56 -5.82
CA GLY A 75 7.60 -26.67 -7.29
C GLY A 75 9.04 -26.83 -7.79
N GLY A 76 9.19 -26.79 -9.09
CA GLY A 76 10.53 -26.86 -9.69
C GLY A 76 11.46 -25.77 -9.17
N GLY A 77 12.70 -26.14 -8.85
CA GLY A 77 13.73 -25.26 -8.32
C GLY A 77 13.72 -25.13 -6.78
N THR A 78 12.65 -25.49 -6.07
CA THR A 78 12.56 -25.38 -4.61
C THR A 78 13.19 -26.56 -3.85
N VAL A 79 13.50 -27.63 -4.57
CA VAL A 79 13.96 -28.91 -4.01
C VAL A 79 15.38 -29.23 -4.46
N ILE A 80 16.14 -29.90 -3.60
CA ILE A 80 17.46 -30.46 -3.91
C ILE A 80 17.29 -31.91 -4.41
N TYR A 81 16.35 -32.63 -3.81
CA TYR A 81 16.08 -34.04 -4.14
C TYR A 81 14.58 -34.33 -4.00
N VAL A 82 14.06 -35.20 -4.87
CA VAL A 82 12.71 -35.78 -4.79
C VAL A 82 12.80 -37.26 -5.08
N GLY A 83 12.32 -38.08 -4.15
CA GLY A 83 12.20 -39.53 -4.26
C GLY A 83 10.73 -39.97 -4.35
N PHE A 84 10.49 -41.27 -4.14
CA PHE A 84 9.12 -41.81 -4.15
C PHE A 84 8.29 -41.38 -2.93
N ASP A 85 8.95 -41.23 -1.78
CA ASP A 85 8.31 -41.01 -0.47
C ASP A 85 8.98 -39.86 0.34
N SER A 86 9.96 -39.19 -0.26
CA SER A 86 10.73 -38.15 0.42
C SER A 86 11.07 -36.99 -0.54
N GLN A 87 11.21 -35.82 0.01
CA GLN A 87 11.75 -34.65 -0.68
C GLN A 87 12.59 -33.81 0.28
N ASP A 88 13.66 -33.24 -0.26
CA ASP A 88 14.54 -32.31 0.44
C ASP A 88 14.51 -30.95 -0.24
N TYR A 89 14.15 -29.93 0.51
CA TYR A 89 14.07 -28.57 0.01
C TYR A 89 15.42 -27.85 0.06
N SER A 90 15.58 -26.84 -0.78
CA SER A 90 16.75 -25.97 -0.76
C SER A 90 16.98 -25.40 0.64
N VAL A 91 18.24 -25.31 1.05
CA VAL A 91 18.66 -24.63 2.28
C VAL A 91 18.63 -23.11 2.14
N ASP A 92 18.78 -22.62 0.91
CA ASP A 92 18.65 -21.21 0.56
C ASP A 92 17.16 -20.82 0.56
N ILE A 93 16.80 -19.87 1.42
CA ILE A 93 15.41 -19.50 1.67
C ILE A 93 14.78 -18.88 0.41
N GLU A 94 15.50 -18.04 -0.30
CA GLU A 94 15.00 -17.34 -1.49
C GLU A 94 14.69 -18.36 -2.60
N THR A 95 15.60 -19.29 -2.87
CA THR A 95 15.39 -20.40 -3.82
C THR A 95 14.23 -21.29 -3.39
N ARG A 96 14.16 -21.60 -2.09
CA ARG A 96 13.12 -22.46 -1.50
C ARG A 96 11.71 -21.88 -1.66
N GLU A 97 11.55 -20.56 -1.62
CA GLU A 97 10.25 -19.89 -1.74
C GLU A 97 9.90 -19.47 -3.20
N LEU A 98 10.82 -19.65 -4.15
CA LEU A 98 10.59 -19.33 -5.56
C LEU A 98 10.25 -20.58 -6.38
N ALA A 99 8.98 -21.02 -6.34
CA ALA A 99 8.51 -22.16 -7.09
C ALA A 99 8.41 -21.89 -8.60
N GLY A 100 9.05 -22.74 -9.39
CA GLY A 100 9.08 -22.64 -10.86
C GLY A 100 10.08 -21.61 -11.37
N THR A 101 9.97 -21.27 -12.65
CA THR A 101 10.84 -20.24 -13.26
C THR A 101 10.54 -18.88 -12.65
N PRO A 102 11.53 -18.20 -12.03
CA PRO A 102 11.32 -16.92 -11.40
C PRO A 102 10.95 -15.85 -12.45
N PRO A 103 10.19 -14.82 -12.06
CA PRO A 103 9.79 -13.73 -12.94
C PRO A 103 10.97 -12.77 -13.21
N ILE A 104 11.95 -13.21 -14.01
CA ILE A 104 13.25 -12.56 -14.19
C ILE A 104 13.11 -11.09 -14.62
N LEU A 105 12.33 -10.81 -15.68
CA LEU A 105 12.15 -9.44 -16.17
C LEU A 105 11.45 -8.54 -15.17
N GLN A 106 10.49 -9.06 -14.43
CA GLN A 106 9.76 -8.34 -13.40
C GLN A 106 10.67 -8.01 -12.21
N THR A 107 11.58 -8.92 -11.85
CA THR A 107 12.58 -8.71 -10.80
C THR A 107 13.61 -7.65 -11.21
N ILE A 108 14.14 -7.72 -12.44
CA ILE A 108 15.03 -6.69 -12.98
C ILE A 108 14.34 -5.33 -12.99
N ARG A 109 13.08 -5.28 -13.38
CA ARG A 109 12.29 -4.04 -13.37
C ARG A 109 12.10 -3.47 -11.95
N ALA A 110 11.88 -4.34 -10.96
CA ALA A 110 11.82 -3.93 -9.56
C ALA A 110 13.14 -3.27 -9.12
N ALA A 111 14.27 -3.91 -9.43
CA ALA A 111 15.59 -3.37 -9.12
C ALA A 111 15.85 -2.01 -9.79
N LEU A 112 15.54 -1.89 -11.09
CA LEU A 112 15.71 -0.63 -11.83
C LEU A 112 14.81 0.49 -11.27
N ALA A 113 13.57 0.20 -10.89
CA ALA A 113 12.67 1.18 -10.28
C ALA A 113 13.17 1.66 -8.91
N MET A 114 13.74 0.76 -8.12
CA MET A 114 14.39 1.10 -6.85
C MET A 114 15.66 1.93 -7.07
N GLU A 115 16.45 1.61 -8.09
CA GLU A 115 17.64 2.38 -8.48
C GLU A 115 17.27 3.81 -8.91
N VAL A 116 16.20 4.00 -9.67
CA VAL A 116 15.68 5.33 -10.04
C VAL A 116 15.33 6.14 -8.79
N LYS A 117 14.62 5.52 -7.81
CA LYS A 117 14.31 6.16 -6.54
C LYS A 117 15.60 6.55 -5.78
N ALA A 118 16.57 5.65 -5.70
CA ALA A 118 17.84 5.90 -5.01
C ALA A 118 18.60 7.07 -5.63
N ARG A 119 18.66 7.16 -6.97
CA ARG A 119 19.31 8.26 -7.69
C ARG A 119 18.61 9.61 -7.53
N LEU A 120 17.28 9.61 -7.46
CA LEU A 120 16.50 10.82 -7.18
C LEU A 120 16.72 11.32 -5.74
N GLY A 121 16.96 10.41 -4.83
CA GLY A 121 17.11 10.64 -3.40
C GLY A 121 15.78 10.81 -2.66
N PRO A 122 15.54 10.01 -1.60
CA PRO A 122 14.31 10.09 -0.81
C PRO A 122 14.05 11.49 -0.24
N GLU A 123 15.09 12.22 0.15
CA GLU A 123 15.00 13.60 0.69
C GLU A 123 14.51 14.60 -0.37
N THR A 124 14.93 14.41 -1.62
CA THR A 124 14.45 15.24 -2.74
C THR A 124 12.99 14.97 -3.02
N ILE A 125 12.60 13.70 -3.03
CA ILE A 125 11.20 13.29 -3.20
C ILE A 125 10.35 13.89 -2.09
N ASP A 126 10.69 13.69 -0.81
CA ASP A 126 9.96 14.20 0.35
C ASP A 126 9.78 15.73 0.28
N ARG A 127 10.85 16.48 -0.03
CA ARG A 127 10.79 17.95 -0.15
C ARG A 127 9.81 18.41 -1.24
N LEU A 128 9.83 17.73 -2.39
CA LEU A 128 8.91 18.06 -3.50
C LEU A 128 7.47 17.76 -3.14
N GLU A 129 7.23 16.58 -2.57
CA GLU A 129 5.90 16.12 -2.18
C GLU A 129 5.29 17.02 -1.10
N ARG A 130 6.05 17.38 -0.04
CA ARG A 130 5.58 18.32 0.98
C ARG A 130 5.20 19.68 0.38
N ARG A 131 5.99 20.18 -0.56
CA ARG A 131 5.68 21.45 -1.24
C ARG A 131 4.39 21.36 -2.04
N HIS A 132 4.20 20.27 -2.79
CA HIS A 132 3.00 20.06 -3.58
C HIS A 132 1.76 19.86 -2.69
N LEU A 133 1.90 19.08 -1.63
CA LEU A 133 0.82 18.84 -0.66
C LEU A 133 0.38 20.14 0.01
N ALA A 134 1.33 20.94 0.51
CA ALA A 134 1.03 22.24 1.13
C ALA A 134 0.32 23.19 0.18
N ARG A 135 0.78 23.26 -1.09
CA ARG A 135 0.12 24.08 -2.11
C ARG A 135 -1.30 23.58 -2.41
N PHE A 136 -1.48 22.26 -2.51
CA PHE A 136 -2.78 21.66 -2.80
C PHE A 136 -3.76 21.91 -1.65
N LEU A 137 -3.38 21.59 -0.42
CA LEU A 137 -4.23 21.84 0.76
C LEU A 137 -4.56 23.32 0.95
N GLY A 138 -3.59 24.21 0.74
CA GLY A 138 -3.83 25.65 0.76
C GLY A 138 -4.83 26.12 -0.31
N GLY A 139 -4.79 25.51 -1.51
CA GLY A 139 -5.76 25.79 -2.58
C GLY A 139 -7.16 25.26 -2.31
N LEU A 140 -7.30 24.26 -1.44
CA LEU A 140 -8.61 23.73 -1.00
C LEU A 140 -9.24 24.56 0.11
N SER A 141 -8.46 25.41 0.77
CA SER A 141 -8.94 26.29 1.83
C SER A 141 -10.00 27.27 1.28
N GLY A 142 -11.16 27.30 1.93
CA GLY A 142 -12.29 28.15 1.50
C GLY A 142 -13.22 27.49 0.49
N ILE A 143 -13.07 26.22 0.17
CA ILE A 143 -14.03 25.47 -0.63
C ILE A 143 -15.02 24.78 0.32
N ASP A 144 -16.13 25.44 0.63
CA ASP A 144 -17.08 25.02 1.66
C ASP A 144 -17.75 23.67 1.44
N ASN A 145 -17.88 23.27 0.17
CA ASN A 145 -18.52 22.01 -0.20
C ASN A 145 -17.55 20.85 -0.41
N LEU A 146 -16.26 21.03 -0.08
CA LEU A 146 -15.24 19.99 -0.12
C LEU A 146 -15.00 19.46 1.30
N GLU A 147 -15.14 18.16 1.47
CA GLU A 147 -14.94 17.46 2.74
C GLU A 147 -13.68 16.60 2.64
N LEU A 148 -12.63 16.95 3.36
CA LEU A 148 -11.41 16.14 3.46
C LEU A 148 -11.69 14.88 4.28
N ILE A 149 -11.22 13.74 3.78
CA ILE A 149 -11.35 12.44 4.43
C ILE A 149 -10.02 12.07 5.05
N GLY A 150 -9.99 12.02 6.39
CA GLY A 150 -8.79 11.81 7.18
C GLY A 150 -8.26 13.09 7.81
N ARG A 151 -7.05 13.02 8.38
CA ARG A 151 -6.40 14.15 9.06
C ARG A 151 -5.24 14.66 8.24
N TYR A 152 -5.16 15.97 8.11
CA TYR A 152 -4.12 16.68 7.32
C TYR A 152 -3.42 17.77 8.14
N ASP A 153 -3.48 17.66 9.47
CA ASP A 153 -2.89 18.59 10.44
C ASP A 153 -1.54 18.10 11.02
N GLY A 154 -1.03 16.96 10.56
CA GLY A 154 0.22 16.36 11.04
C GLY A 154 1.45 16.80 10.23
N ALA A 155 2.62 16.68 10.86
CA ALA A 155 3.90 17.02 10.24
C ALA A 155 4.37 15.99 9.19
N ASP A 156 4.02 14.70 9.38
CA ASP A 156 4.48 13.59 8.56
C ASP A 156 3.34 13.02 7.70
N LEU A 157 2.83 13.84 6.80
CA LEU A 157 1.78 13.45 5.88
C LEU A 157 2.36 12.83 4.61
N THR A 158 1.78 11.72 4.17
CA THR A 158 1.96 11.22 2.81
C THR A 158 1.24 12.13 1.82
N PRO A 159 1.74 12.32 0.59
CA PRO A 159 1.12 13.19 -0.42
C PRO A 159 -0.11 12.54 -1.06
N ILE A 160 -1.00 12.03 -0.22
CA ILE A 160 -2.26 11.38 -0.61
C ILE A 160 -3.40 12.17 -0.01
N VAL A 161 -4.20 12.81 -0.85
CA VAL A 161 -5.36 13.59 -0.41
C VAL A 161 -6.64 12.90 -0.84
N SER A 162 -7.48 12.61 0.14
CA SER A 162 -8.80 12.00 -0.02
C SER A 162 -9.88 13.00 0.34
N PHE A 163 -10.90 13.12 -0.50
CA PHE A 163 -11.98 14.07 -0.27
C PHE A 163 -13.30 13.62 -0.92
N ASN A 164 -14.38 14.22 -0.44
CA ASN A 164 -15.68 14.15 -1.06
C ASN A 164 -16.18 15.57 -1.41
N ILE A 165 -17.07 15.68 -2.37
CA ILE A 165 -17.73 16.93 -2.73
C ILE A 165 -19.21 16.83 -2.35
N ARG A 166 -19.68 17.79 -1.54
CA ARG A 166 -21.08 17.93 -1.17
C ARG A 166 -21.83 18.76 -2.21
N HIS A 167 -23.04 18.36 -2.50
CA HIS A 167 -24.01 19.17 -3.21
C HIS A 167 -25.34 19.11 -2.45
N LYS A 168 -25.73 20.24 -1.85
CA LYS A 168 -26.84 20.30 -0.89
C LYS A 168 -26.62 19.31 0.27
N ASP A 169 -27.55 18.38 0.49
CA ASP A 169 -27.55 17.35 1.53
C ASP A 169 -26.87 16.02 1.10
N ARG A 170 -26.29 15.97 -0.09
CA ARG A 170 -25.73 14.75 -0.69
C ARG A 170 -24.25 14.87 -1.04
N ILE A 171 -23.58 13.74 -1.04
CA ILE A 171 -22.23 13.61 -1.57
C ILE A 171 -22.33 13.22 -3.06
N LEU A 172 -21.61 13.94 -3.91
CA LEU A 172 -21.44 13.54 -5.30
C LEU A 172 -20.70 12.21 -5.38
N HIS A 173 -21.20 11.30 -6.20
CA HIS A 173 -20.60 9.98 -6.31
C HIS A 173 -19.12 10.08 -6.74
N PRO A 174 -18.15 9.47 -6.02
CA PRO A 174 -16.72 9.64 -6.29
C PRO A 174 -16.32 9.32 -7.74
N LYS A 175 -16.93 8.30 -8.38
CA LYS A 175 -16.68 7.99 -9.79
C LYS A 175 -17.13 9.10 -10.74
N PHE A 176 -18.20 9.79 -10.41
CA PHE A 176 -18.64 10.94 -11.20
C PHE A 176 -17.64 12.08 -11.10
N VAL A 177 -17.18 12.39 -9.89
CA VAL A 177 -16.17 13.45 -9.66
C VAL A 177 -14.86 13.11 -10.36
N THR A 178 -14.35 11.88 -10.23
CA THR A 178 -13.12 11.46 -10.93
C THR A 178 -13.25 11.54 -12.44
N ARG A 179 -14.43 11.23 -12.98
CA ARG A 179 -14.70 11.37 -14.41
C ARG A 179 -14.67 12.82 -14.87
N LEU A 180 -15.31 13.71 -14.13
CA LEU A 180 -15.27 15.16 -14.42
C LEU A 180 -13.85 15.72 -14.36
N LEU A 181 -13.08 15.36 -13.33
CA LEU A 181 -11.69 15.79 -13.17
C LEU A 181 -10.84 15.35 -14.37
N ASN A 182 -11.01 14.11 -14.81
CA ASN A 182 -10.29 13.60 -15.98
C ASN A 182 -10.73 14.30 -17.28
N ASP A 183 -12.03 14.33 -17.56
CA ASP A 183 -12.56 14.73 -18.87
C ASP A 183 -12.51 16.25 -19.10
N LEU A 184 -12.66 17.04 -18.04
CA LEU A 184 -12.69 18.51 -18.16
C LEU A 184 -11.34 19.17 -17.84
N PHE A 185 -10.52 18.54 -17.00
CA PHE A 185 -9.30 19.16 -16.48
C PHE A 185 -8.03 18.32 -16.70
N GLY A 186 -8.14 17.12 -17.27
CA GLY A 186 -7.01 16.21 -17.46
C GLY A 186 -6.39 15.71 -16.15
N ILE A 187 -7.11 15.79 -15.02
CA ILE A 187 -6.63 15.38 -13.69
C ILE A 187 -7.00 13.92 -13.46
N GLN A 188 -6.00 13.06 -13.46
CA GLN A 188 -6.18 11.66 -13.12
C GLN A 188 -6.34 11.51 -11.60
N SER A 189 -7.43 10.89 -11.19
CA SER A 189 -7.75 10.64 -9.80
C SER A 189 -8.39 9.26 -9.62
N ARG A 190 -8.47 8.79 -8.39
CA ARG A 190 -9.03 7.46 -8.07
C ARG A 190 -10.31 7.61 -7.26
N ALA A 191 -11.34 6.82 -7.61
CA ALA A 191 -12.57 6.71 -6.83
C ALA A 191 -12.64 5.39 -6.06
N GLY A 192 -13.23 5.40 -4.87
CA GLY A 192 -13.49 4.23 -4.05
C GLY A 192 -12.83 4.28 -2.67
N CYS A 193 -12.82 3.15 -1.95
CA CYS A 193 -12.26 3.06 -0.60
C CYS A 193 -10.73 2.82 -0.55
N SER A 194 -10.05 2.91 -1.68
CA SER A 194 -8.57 2.88 -1.80
C SER A 194 -7.88 1.69 -1.11
N CYS A 195 -8.50 0.50 -1.13
CA CYS A 195 -8.04 -0.73 -0.46
C CYS A 195 -8.07 -0.67 1.08
N ALA A 196 -8.86 0.24 1.65
CA ALA A 196 -9.00 0.46 3.09
C ALA A 196 -10.46 0.24 3.55
N GLY A 197 -11.02 -0.93 3.23
CA GLY A 197 -12.45 -1.23 3.45
C GLY A 197 -12.94 -0.95 4.88
N PRO A 198 -12.47 -1.66 5.93
CA PRO A 198 -12.93 -1.41 7.30
C PRO A 198 -12.62 0.01 7.77
N TYR A 199 -11.40 0.50 7.53
CA TYR A 199 -11.00 1.86 7.89
C TYR A 199 -11.83 2.91 7.12
N GLY A 200 -12.15 2.63 5.86
CA GLY A 200 -13.04 3.47 5.06
C GLY A 200 -14.44 3.58 5.63
N HIS A 201 -14.99 2.51 6.24
CA HIS A 201 -16.26 2.58 6.95
C HIS A 201 -16.20 3.51 8.15
N VAL A 202 -15.12 3.44 8.93
CA VAL A 202 -14.88 4.35 10.07
C VAL A 202 -14.80 5.80 9.58
N LEU A 203 -14.02 6.09 8.55
CA LEU A 203 -13.84 7.44 8.00
C LEU A 203 -15.14 8.03 7.43
N LEU A 204 -16.02 7.20 6.87
CA LEU A 204 -17.29 7.61 6.30
C LEU A 204 -18.47 7.54 7.29
N GLY A 205 -18.22 7.14 8.56
CA GLY A 205 -19.26 6.98 9.58
C GLY A 205 -20.29 5.89 9.23
N ILE A 206 -19.87 4.85 8.49
CA ILE A 206 -20.77 3.75 8.10
C ILE A 206 -20.77 2.70 9.20
N ASP A 207 -21.91 2.56 9.86
CA ASP A 207 -22.13 1.53 10.87
C ASP A 207 -22.33 0.14 10.25
N GLU A 208 -22.34 -0.89 11.10
CA GLU A 208 -22.44 -2.27 10.66
C GLU A 208 -23.77 -2.60 9.97
N ALA A 209 -24.88 -2.01 10.43
CA ALA A 209 -26.21 -2.24 9.83
C ALA A 209 -26.26 -1.64 8.42
N THR A 210 -25.79 -0.41 8.27
CA THR A 210 -25.67 0.27 6.98
C THR A 210 -24.73 -0.49 6.05
N SER A 211 -23.58 -0.97 6.55
CA SER A 211 -22.62 -1.77 5.78
C SER A 211 -23.25 -3.04 5.22
N ARG A 212 -23.99 -3.79 6.06
CA ARG A 212 -24.71 -5.00 5.62
C ARG A 212 -25.73 -4.67 4.53
N ARG A 213 -26.53 -3.62 4.69
CA ARG A 213 -27.49 -3.18 3.69
C ARG A 213 -26.85 -2.77 2.38
N LEU A 214 -25.75 -2.01 2.43
CA LEU A 214 -24.99 -1.63 1.24
C LEU A 214 -24.47 -2.87 0.52
N ARG A 215 -23.91 -3.84 1.25
CA ARG A 215 -23.43 -5.11 0.69
C ARG A 215 -24.54 -5.85 -0.07
N GLU A 216 -25.70 -6.02 0.54
CA GLU A 216 -26.84 -6.69 -0.10
C GLU A 216 -27.24 -6.02 -1.41
N LEU A 217 -27.33 -4.71 -1.42
CA LEU A 217 -27.72 -3.94 -2.61
C LEU A 217 -26.65 -4.00 -3.70
N ILE A 218 -25.38 -3.93 -3.32
CA ILE A 218 -24.25 -4.03 -4.25
C ILE A 218 -24.20 -5.41 -4.90
N LEU A 219 -24.41 -6.49 -4.13
CA LEU A 219 -24.48 -7.86 -4.66
C LEU A 219 -25.67 -8.07 -5.61
N LYS A 220 -26.75 -7.30 -5.46
CA LYS A 220 -27.88 -7.23 -6.39
C LYS A 220 -27.63 -6.33 -7.60
N GLY A 221 -26.37 -5.90 -7.85
CA GLY A 221 -25.96 -5.11 -9.01
C GLY A 221 -26.09 -3.58 -8.86
N ARG A 222 -26.51 -3.08 -7.70
CA ARG A 222 -26.64 -1.62 -7.47
C ARG A 222 -25.29 -0.97 -7.16
N GLN A 223 -24.42 -0.90 -8.15
CA GLN A 223 -23.03 -0.39 -7.98
C GLN A 223 -22.94 1.12 -7.70
N GLY A 224 -23.97 1.90 -8.05
CA GLY A 224 -24.00 3.36 -7.84
C GLY A 224 -24.10 3.81 -6.39
N ILE A 225 -24.29 2.89 -5.43
CA ILE A 225 -24.31 3.20 -3.99
C ILE A 225 -23.03 2.78 -3.26
N LYS A 226 -22.03 2.28 -4.02
CA LYS A 226 -20.76 1.80 -3.43
C LYS A 226 -20.04 2.96 -2.75
N PRO A 227 -19.76 2.85 -1.42
CA PRO A 227 -19.14 3.93 -0.68
C PRO A 227 -17.69 4.15 -1.12
N GLY A 228 -17.19 5.35 -0.89
CA GLY A 228 -15.82 5.72 -1.20
C GLY A 228 -15.64 7.23 -1.24
N TRP A 229 -14.46 7.60 -1.69
CA TRP A 229 -14.03 8.99 -1.85
C TRP A 229 -13.22 9.19 -3.12
N VAL A 230 -12.92 10.43 -3.45
CA VAL A 230 -11.93 10.78 -4.48
C VAL A 230 -10.56 10.87 -3.84
N ARG A 231 -9.55 10.31 -4.48
CA ARG A 231 -8.16 10.38 -4.06
C ARG A 231 -7.28 10.95 -5.16
N ILE A 232 -6.44 11.91 -4.78
CA ILE A 232 -5.35 12.51 -5.58
C ILE A 232 -4.04 12.28 -4.83
N ASN A 233 -2.96 12.09 -5.56
CA ASN A 233 -1.60 12.01 -5.04
C ASN A 233 -0.59 12.47 -6.11
#